data_f73488cf69fabbae099a58b9d3dc49c2
#
_entry.id   f73488cf69fabbae099a58b9d3dc49c2
#
_cell.length_a   1.000
_cell.length_b   1.000
_cell.length_c   1.000
_cell.angle_alpha   90.00
_cell.angle_beta   90.00
_cell.angle_gamma   90.00
#
_symmetry.space_group_name_H-M   'P 1'
#
loop_
_entity.id
_entity.type
_entity.pdbx_description
1 polymer ?
#
loop_
_entity_poly.entity_id
_entity_poly.type
_entity_poly.pdbx_seq_one_letter_code
_entity_poly.pdbx_strand_id
1 'polypeptide(L)'
;MPGAPRRATQCKGDPPMVPYDVVIGLEVHVQLLTASKMFCCCSTRFGAAPNTQTCPVCIGMPGTLPVMNRKAFELALKAAVALECEIPRLTKWDRKNYYYPDLPKGYQISQYDLPMSRNGALEIRDPKGQFAPKRIRILRAHLEEDAGKSMHDERAGKADSRIDLNRAGTPLLEIVTAPDLRSPAEAKAFLAELKLLLNYLEVSDCNMQEGSLRVDANVNLHVHTPQGTVPTPIVEVKNMNSFRAVERALAYEAQRQFEVWRETGKRLGEVPKQTRGWDESRQATFEQRSKEESSDYRYFPEPDLVPVIVTDEEIARVRASLGELPAALRTRLEQTFGISAYDSDVLVNQGRALVDYFIAVAEACGDGKLAANWVQQDVLRVLNERQIKIEAYPVPAEALAALLCKVRQGELETSRAREVLTRMVQTGQSADQVIASMGFRPVDEQELRCLCQELLAANPKIVADLKAGRLKAVGGLVGQAKKRNPNVNPARVQQVCLELVGQMP
;
A
#
# COMPACT_ATOMS: atom_id res chain seq x y z
N MET A 1 -10.01 28.43 -29.94
CA MET A 1 -8.68 27.91 -30.36
C MET A 1 -7.87 27.70 -29.10
N PRO A 2 -7.48 26.49 -28.74
CA PRO A 2 -6.63 26.24 -27.58
C PRO A 2 -5.17 26.49 -27.97
N GLY A 3 -4.46 27.27 -27.11
CA GLY A 3 -3.08 27.67 -27.29
C GLY A 3 -2.11 26.48 -27.21
N ALA A 4 -1.18 26.45 -28.13
CA ALA A 4 -0.10 25.49 -28.19
C ALA A 4 0.82 25.58 -26.97
N PRO A 5 1.40 24.48 -26.50
CA PRO A 5 2.35 24.49 -25.41
C PRO A 5 3.63 25.25 -25.83
N ARG A 6 4.05 26.18 -24.99
CA ARG A 6 5.31 26.92 -25.15
C ARG A 6 6.46 25.90 -25.18
N ARG A 7 7.17 25.83 -26.30
CA ARG A 7 8.47 25.14 -26.41
C ARG A 7 9.42 25.77 -25.41
N ALA A 8 9.97 24.95 -24.51
CA ALA A 8 11.11 25.33 -23.71
C ALA A 8 12.26 25.73 -24.64
N THR A 9 12.77 26.93 -24.48
CA THR A 9 13.96 27.42 -25.17
C THR A 9 15.16 26.58 -24.71
N GLN A 10 15.66 25.70 -25.59
CA GLN A 10 16.95 25.04 -25.40
C GLN A 10 18.04 26.11 -25.35
N CYS A 11 18.74 26.21 -24.23
CA CYS A 11 19.99 26.94 -24.14
C CYS A 11 21.01 26.26 -25.06
N LYS A 12 21.62 27.02 -25.96
CA LYS A 12 22.70 26.56 -26.85
C LYS A 12 23.89 26.19 -25.96
N GLY A 13 24.18 24.89 -25.83
CA GLY A 13 25.41 24.42 -25.17
C GLY A 13 25.35 23.10 -24.41
N ASP A 14 24.15 22.58 -24.08
CA ASP A 14 24.11 21.29 -23.41
C ASP A 14 24.38 20.14 -24.41
N PRO A 15 25.33 19.25 -24.09
CA PRO A 15 25.54 18.06 -24.90
C PRO A 15 24.22 17.24 -24.97
N PRO A 16 23.96 16.51 -26.08
CA PRO A 16 22.75 15.71 -26.21
C PRO A 16 22.60 14.80 -25.00
N MET A 17 21.40 14.84 -24.36
CA MET A 17 21.11 13.97 -23.24
C MET A 17 21.22 12.52 -23.69
N VAL A 18 22.20 11.79 -23.17
CA VAL A 18 22.35 10.36 -23.40
C VAL A 18 21.24 9.64 -22.62
N PRO A 19 20.37 8.87 -23.27
CA PRO A 19 19.29 8.18 -22.58
C PRO A 19 19.85 7.04 -21.70
N TYR A 20 19.14 6.75 -20.62
CA TYR A 20 19.48 5.63 -19.75
C TYR A 20 18.22 5.00 -19.14
N ASP A 21 18.32 3.71 -18.84
CA ASP A 21 17.34 2.99 -18.03
C ASP A 21 17.84 2.87 -16.59
N VAL A 22 16.94 3.09 -15.64
CA VAL A 22 17.20 2.79 -14.23
C VAL A 22 16.95 1.30 -13.99
N VAL A 23 17.84 0.63 -13.27
CA VAL A 23 17.74 -0.79 -12.91
C VAL A 23 17.80 -0.90 -11.40
N ILE A 24 16.74 -1.44 -10.80
CA ILE A 24 16.58 -1.50 -9.35
C ILE A 24 16.24 -2.92 -8.92
N GLY A 25 16.96 -3.42 -7.89
CA GLY A 25 16.61 -4.59 -7.09
C GLY A 25 16.41 -4.17 -5.64
N LEU A 26 15.50 -4.82 -4.94
CA LEU A 26 15.20 -4.55 -3.54
C LEU A 26 15.52 -5.77 -2.67
N GLU A 27 16.05 -5.49 -1.48
CA GLU A 27 16.16 -6.41 -0.35
C GLU A 27 15.25 -5.92 0.75
N VAL A 28 14.19 -6.69 1.03
CA VAL A 28 13.15 -6.29 1.98
C VAL A 28 13.16 -7.23 3.17
N HIS A 29 13.39 -6.67 4.35
CA HIS A 29 13.42 -7.39 5.62
C HIS A 29 12.12 -7.16 6.37
N VAL A 30 11.45 -8.23 6.76
CA VAL A 30 10.12 -8.21 7.38
C VAL A 30 10.15 -8.98 8.69
N GLN A 31 9.91 -8.33 9.81
CA GLN A 31 9.71 -9.01 11.09
C GLN A 31 8.36 -9.73 11.10
N LEU A 32 8.35 -10.97 11.53
CA LEU A 32 7.15 -11.82 11.56
C LEU A 32 6.36 -11.63 12.87
N LEU A 33 5.03 -11.66 12.78
CA LEU A 33 4.12 -11.57 13.92
C LEU A 33 4.13 -12.85 14.77
N THR A 34 5.17 -12.99 15.58
CA THR A 34 5.32 -14.08 16.54
C THR A 34 5.37 -13.54 17.95
N ALA A 35 4.91 -14.31 18.94
CA ALA A 35 4.99 -13.94 20.36
C ALA A 35 6.41 -14.12 20.93
N SER A 36 7.22 -14.95 20.29
CA SER A 36 8.59 -15.27 20.71
C SER A 36 9.59 -15.20 19.58
N LYS A 37 10.86 -15.09 19.93
CA LYS A 37 11.99 -14.99 19.01
C LYS A 37 12.17 -16.25 18.16
N MET A 38 13.05 -16.15 17.16
CA MET A 38 13.27 -17.21 16.16
C MET A 38 13.78 -18.51 16.77
N PHE A 39 14.67 -18.42 17.74
CA PHE A 39 15.36 -19.60 18.31
C PHE A 39 15.27 -19.69 19.84
N CYS A 40 14.46 -18.87 20.50
CA CYS A 40 14.24 -18.90 21.95
C CYS A 40 12.83 -18.36 22.33
N CYS A 41 12.48 -18.49 23.62
CA CYS A 41 11.17 -18.09 24.15
C CYS A 41 11.07 -16.59 24.54
N CYS A 42 12.10 -15.77 24.33
CA CYS A 42 12.03 -14.35 24.65
C CYS A 42 10.95 -13.65 23.82
N SER A 43 10.27 -12.66 24.43
CA SER A 43 9.22 -11.88 23.77
C SER A 43 9.78 -11.06 22.60
N THR A 44 8.96 -10.89 21.57
CA THR A 44 9.20 -10.01 20.42
C THR A 44 8.48 -8.66 20.53
N ARG A 45 7.79 -8.39 21.67
CA ARG A 45 6.97 -7.19 21.84
C ARG A 45 7.83 -5.93 21.78
N PHE A 46 7.45 -4.99 20.91
CA PHE A 46 8.09 -3.69 20.74
C PHE A 46 7.89 -2.80 21.99
N GLY A 47 8.87 -1.91 22.25
CA GLY A 47 8.76 -0.86 23.26
C GLY A 47 9.08 -1.28 24.70
N ALA A 48 9.60 -2.49 24.95
CA ALA A 48 10.09 -2.88 26.27
C ALA A 48 11.38 -2.12 26.65
N ALA A 49 11.66 -2.01 27.94
CA ALA A 49 12.91 -1.40 28.41
C ALA A 49 14.13 -2.14 27.82
N PRO A 50 15.23 -1.44 27.50
CA PRO A 50 16.40 -2.03 26.84
C PRO A 50 16.94 -3.25 27.58
N ASN A 51 17.27 -4.29 26.83
CA ASN A 51 17.88 -5.53 27.32
C ASN A 51 17.03 -6.35 28.32
N THR A 52 15.70 -6.13 28.36
CA THR A 52 14.79 -6.89 29.25
C THR A 52 14.17 -8.13 28.57
N GLN A 53 14.30 -8.25 27.24
CA GLN A 53 13.79 -9.38 26.47
C GLN A 53 14.96 -10.20 25.90
N THR A 54 15.88 -10.60 26.76
CA THR A 54 17.09 -11.36 26.39
C THR A 54 17.21 -12.62 27.24
N CYS A 55 17.86 -13.65 26.70
CA CYS A 55 18.20 -14.87 27.40
C CYS A 55 19.55 -15.39 26.91
N PRO A 56 20.17 -16.37 27.57
CA PRO A 56 21.43 -16.95 27.15
C PRO A 56 21.48 -17.39 25.69
N VAL A 57 20.38 -17.88 25.11
CA VAL A 57 20.31 -18.32 23.72
C VAL A 57 20.46 -17.15 22.76
N CYS A 58 19.61 -16.11 22.86
CA CYS A 58 19.65 -15.00 21.89
C CYS A 58 20.88 -14.09 22.05
N ILE A 59 21.58 -14.12 23.19
CA ILE A 59 22.84 -13.40 23.39
C ILE A 59 24.08 -14.28 23.16
N GLY A 60 23.90 -15.58 22.81
CA GLY A 60 25.00 -16.47 22.43
C GLY A 60 25.90 -16.94 23.56
N MET A 61 25.37 -17.17 24.75
CA MET A 61 26.16 -17.71 25.84
C MET A 61 26.64 -19.14 25.52
N PRO A 62 27.85 -19.50 25.90
CA PRO A 62 28.40 -20.86 25.65
C PRO A 62 27.50 -21.95 26.25
N GLY A 63 27.30 -23.04 25.47
CA GLY A 63 26.49 -24.19 25.90
C GLY A 63 24.98 -24.07 25.69
N THR A 64 24.49 -22.97 25.10
CA THR A 64 23.08 -22.83 24.76
C THR A 64 22.78 -23.35 23.36
N LEU A 65 21.59 -23.95 23.19
CA LEU A 65 21.15 -24.52 21.92
C LEU A 65 19.92 -23.77 21.38
N PRO A 66 19.91 -23.38 20.10
CA PRO A 66 18.75 -22.78 19.45
C PRO A 66 17.65 -23.82 19.20
N VAL A 67 16.37 -23.37 19.26
CA VAL A 67 15.22 -24.20 18.87
C VAL A 67 14.33 -23.36 17.96
N MET A 68 14.10 -23.83 16.73
CA MET A 68 13.33 -23.13 15.71
C MET A 68 11.89 -22.83 16.17
N ASN A 69 11.45 -21.60 16.01
CA ASN A 69 10.08 -21.17 16.21
C ASN A 69 9.20 -21.65 15.05
N ARG A 70 8.36 -22.67 15.31
CA ARG A 70 7.45 -23.22 14.30
C ARG A 70 6.50 -22.18 13.69
N LYS A 71 5.96 -21.26 14.53
CA LYS A 71 5.06 -20.20 14.04
C LYS A 71 5.75 -19.25 13.08
N ALA A 72 7.02 -18.92 13.31
CA ALA A 72 7.81 -18.12 12.39
C ALA A 72 7.95 -18.80 11.03
N PHE A 73 8.25 -20.10 11.04
CA PHE A 73 8.35 -20.89 9.80
C PHE A 73 7.02 -20.97 9.05
N GLU A 74 5.89 -21.19 9.76
CA GLU A 74 4.55 -21.22 9.19
C GLU A 74 4.15 -19.87 8.55
N LEU A 75 4.46 -18.74 9.20
CA LEU A 75 4.20 -17.40 8.66
C LEU A 75 5.05 -17.12 7.41
N ALA A 76 6.33 -17.50 7.44
CA ALA A 76 7.21 -17.36 6.29
C ALA A 76 6.77 -18.23 5.11
N LEU A 77 6.36 -19.49 5.37
CA LEU A 77 5.80 -20.37 4.35
C LEU A 77 4.51 -19.80 3.74
N LYS A 78 3.65 -19.20 4.57
CA LYS A 78 2.43 -18.51 4.10
C LYS A 78 2.75 -17.36 3.16
N ALA A 79 3.74 -16.52 3.50
CA ALA A 79 4.21 -15.44 2.64
C ALA A 79 4.83 -15.98 1.34
N ALA A 80 5.68 -17.00 1.41
CA ALA A 80 6.33 -17.58 0.24
C ALA A 80 5.33 -18.21 -0.75
N VAL A 81 4.31 -18.92 -0.25
CA VAL A 81 3.25 -19.49 -1.10
C VAL A 81 2.42 -18.40 -1.75
N ALA A 82 2.10 -17.31 -1.02
CA ALA A 82 1.37 -16.17 -1.56
C ALA A 82 2.18 -15.35 -2.59
N LEU A 83 3.50 -15.34 -2.46
CA LEU A 83 4.44 -14.78 -3.44
C LEU A 83 4.75 -15.73 -4.59
N GLU A 84 3.99 -16.83 -4.72
CA GLU A 84 4.14 -17.84 -5.77
C GLU A 84 5.55 -18.44 -5.86
N CYS A 85 6.25 -18.49 -4.74
CA CYS A 85 7.59 -19.10 -4.70
C CYS A 85 7.54 -20.61 -4.83
N GLU A 86 8.60 -21.16 -5.44
CA GLU A 86 8.92 -22.59 -5.33
C GLU A 86 9.38 -22.88 -3.90
N ILE A 87 8.81 -23.93 -3.29
CA ILE A 87 9.14 -24.36 -1.93
C ILE A 87 9.96 -25.67 -2.03
N PRO A 88 11.27 -25.63 -1.75
CA PRO A 88 12.09 -26.84 -1.68
C PRO A 88 11.61 -27.78 -0.58
N ARG A 89 11.70 -29.09 -0.82
CA ARG A 89 11.34 -30.13 0.16
C ARG A 89 12.23 -30.14 1.39
N LEU A 90 13.45 -29.69 1.24
CA LEU A 90 14.47 -29.62 2.28
C LEU A 90 15.04 -28.22 2.32
N THR A 91 15.04 -27.62 3.51
CA THR A 91 15.76 -26.38 3.81
C THR A 91 16.60 -26.55 5.06
N LYS A 92 17.67 -25.80 5.17
CA LYS A 92 18.58 -25.85 6.32
C LYS A 92 18.92 -24.47 6.82
N TRP A 93 19.59 -24.44 7.94
CA TRP A 93 20.10 -23.24 8.58
C TRP A 93 21.60 -23.14 8.39
N ASP A 94 22.10 -21.92 8.17
CA ASP A 94 23.51 -21.61 8.00
C ASP A 94 23.90 -20.48 8.97
N ARG A 95 25.16 -20.47 9.38
CA ARG A 95 25.76 -19.35 10.11
C ARG A 95 26.36 -18.36 9.12
N LYS A 96 25.89 -17.11 9.19
CA LYS A 96 26.43 -15.95 8.47
C LYS A 96 27.37 -15.21 9.45
N ASN A 97 28.66 -15.35 9.29
CA ASN A 97 29.62 -14.87 10.28
C ASN A 97 30.01 -13.40 9.98
N TYR A 98 29.78 -12.52 10.94
CA TYR A 98 30.25 -11.14 10.92
C TYR A 98 30.18 -10.57 12.33
N TYR A 99 30.98 -9.54 12.61
CA TYR A 99 31.17 -9.01 13.96
C TYR A 99 30.62 -7.58 14.05
N TYR A 100 29.57 -7.43 14.82
CA TYR A 100 28.99 -6.14 15.20
C TYR A 100 28.62 -6.14 16.68
N PRO A 101 28.67 -4.99 17.37
CA PRO A 101 28.32 -4.91 18.79
C PRO A 101 26.90 -5.37 19.12
N ASP A 102 25.96 -5.22 18.18
CA ASP A 102 24.56 -5.65 18.32
C ASP A 102 24.31 -7.10 17.86
N LEU A 103 25.36 -7.82 17.49
CA LEU A 103 25.33 -9.24 17.18
C LEU A 103 26.25 -10.03 18.14
N PRO A 104 25.83 -10.28 19.39
CA PRO A 104 26.73 -10.79 20.43
C PRO A 104 27.25 -12.21 20.16
N LYS A 105 26.56 -13.00 19.33
CA LYS A 105 27.02 -14.33 18.92
C LYS A 105 28.22 -14.28 17.96
N GLY A 106 28.44 -13.16 17.28
CA GLY A 106 29.41 -13.06 16.19
C GLY A 106 28.95 -13.72 14.88
N TYR A 107 27.72 -14.23 14.83
CA TYR A 107 27.08 -14.75 13.63
C TYR A 107 25.57 -14.58 13.72
N GLN A 108 24.92 -14.57 12.55
CA GLN A 108 23.48 -14.59 12.37
C GLN A 108 23.07 -15.96 11.82
N ILE A 109 22.06 -16.59 12.39
CA ILE A 109 21.48 -17.79 11.81
C ILE A 109 20.55 -17.35 10.68
N SER A 110 20.80 -17.85 9.47
CA SER A 110 20.13 -17.49 8.24
C SER A 110 19.98 -18.74 7.35
N GLN A 111 19.63 -18.58 6.07
CA GLN A 111 19.57 -19.65 5.07
C GLN A 111 20.29 -19.17 3.81
N TYR A 112 21.28 -19.91 3.35
CA TYR A 112 22.14 -19.50 2.23
C TYR A 112 21.91 -20.30 0.95
N ASP A 113 22.41 -21.54 0.88
CA ASP A 113 22.35 -22.37 -0.32
C ASP A 113 21.06 -23.18 -0.47
N LEU A 114 20.36 -23.47 0.64
CA LEU A 114 19.07 -24.13 0.64
C LEU A 114 18.00 -23.27 1.35
N PRO A 115 17.65 -22.12 0.77
CA PRO A 115 16.62 -21.27 1.35
C PRO A 115 15.24 -21.95 1.31
N MET A 116 14.35 -21.53 2.21
CA MET A 116 13.00 -22.09 2.29
C MET A 116 12.13 -21.83 1.07
N SER A 117 12.48 -20.83 0.26
CA SER A 117 11.73 -20.52 -0.97
C SER A 117 12.57 -19.74 -1.98
N ARG A 118 12.22 -19.89 -3.27
CA ARG A 118 12.90 -19.23 -4.40
C ARG A 118 11.94 -19.06 -5.59
N ASN A 119 12.39 -18.29 -6.59
CA ASN A 119 11.72 -18.15 -7.90
C ASN A 119 10.24 -17.74 -7.79
N GLY A 120 9.94 -16.78 -6.92
CA GLY A 120 8.60 -16.22 -6.77
C GLY A 120 8.37 -15.00 -7.64
N ALA A 121 7.19 -14.39 -7.46
CA ALA A 121 6.86 -13.13 -8.09
C ALA A 121 5.75 -12.38 -7.35
N LEU A 122 5.71 -11.05 -7.56
CA LEU A 122 4.63 -10.19 -7.14
C LEU A 122 4.27 -9.27 -8.30
N GLU A 123 2.98 -9.20 -8.64
CA GLU A 123 2.48 -8.26 -9.62
C GLU A 123 2.27 -6.90 -8.99
N ILE A 124 2.77 -5.86 -9.65
CA ILE A 124 2.54 -4.46 -9.29
C ILE A 124 1.69 -3.78 -10.34
N ARG A 125 0.86 -2.84 -9.91
CA ARG A 125 0.07 -1.98 -10.79
C ARG A 125 0.04 -0.55 -10.25
N ASP A 126 -0.20 0.39 -11.13
CA ASP A 126 -0.51 1.77 -10.74
C ASP A 126 -1.94 2.11 -11.13
N PRO A 127 -2.85 2.36 -10.15
CA PRO A 127 -4.24 2.73 -10.42
C PRO A 127 -4.39 4.03 -11.20
N LYS A 128 -3.33 4.87 -11.24
CA LYS A 128 -3.27 6.15 -11.97
C LYS A 128 -2.71 6.01 -13.39
N GLY A 129 -2.25 4.80 -13.76
CA GLY A 129 -1.76 4.50 -15.10
C GLY A 129 -0.38 5.10 -15.44
N GLN A 130 0.47 5.39 -14.45
CA GLN A 130 1.83 5.90 -14.68
C GLN A 130 2.72 4.84 -15.33
N PHE A 131 2.45 3.55 -15.05
CA PHE A 131 3.09 2.40 -15.70
C PHE A 131 2.09 1.26 -15.87
N ALA A 132 2.37 0.37 -16.82
CA ALA A 132 1.56 -0.83 -17.06
C ALA A 132 1.75 -1.86 -15.95
N PRO A 133 0.75 -2.72 -15.65
CA PRO A 133 0.90 -3.82 -14.73
C PRO A 133 2.15 -4.65 -15.06
N LYS A 134 2.92 -5.01 -14.03
CA LYS A 134 4.21 -5.64 -14.18
C LYS A 134 4.46 -6.68 -13.11
N ARG A 135 4.95 -7.85 -13.53
CA ARG A 135 5.35 -8.93 -12.65
C ARG A 135 6.82 -8.76 -12.27
N ILE A 136 7.10 -8.59 -10.98
CA ILE A 136 8.44 -8.47 -10.42
C ILE A 136 8.85 -9.82 -9.86
N ARG A 137 9.96 -10.38 -10.35
CA ARG A 137 10.48 -11.65 -9.89
C ARG A 137 11.09 -11.52 -8.50
N ILE A 138 10.90 -12.55 -7.68
CA ILE A 138 11.53 -12.71 -6.38
C ILE A 138 12.52 -13.85 -6.50
N LEU A 139 13.78 -13.53 -6.28
CA LEU A 139 14.86 -14.52 -6.37
C LEU A 139 14.73 -15.54 -5.24
N ARG A 140 14.52 -15.06 -4.03
CA ARG A 140 14.30 -15.87 -2.83
C ARG A 140 13.57 -15.09 -1.75
N ALA A 141 12.91 -15.83 -0.88
CA ALA A 141 12.50 -15.37 0.43
C ALA A 141 12.98 -16.39 1.45
N HIS A 142 13.74 -15.95 2.45
CA HIS A 142 14.36 -16.85 3.42
C HIS A 142 14.28 -16.29 4.83
N LEU A 143 14.34 -17.21 5.79
CA LEU A 143 14.30 -16.89 7.21
C LEU A 143 15.69 -16.59 7.77
N GLU A 144 15.73 -15.65 8.67
CA GLU A 144 16.88 -15.31 9.48
C GLU A 144 16.47 -14.74 10.84
N GLU A 145 17.41 -14.51 11.72
CA GLU A 145 17.19 -13.79 12.96
C GLU A 145 17.67 -12.34 12.84
N ASP A 146 16.94 -11.41 13.46
CA ASP A 146 17.34 -10.00 13.46
C ASP A 146 18.51 -9.76 14.43
N ALA A 147 19.33 -8.75 14.15
CA ALA A 147 20.36 -8.24 15.06
C ALA A 147 19.74 -7.32 16.13
N GLY A 148 20.48 -7.00 17.15
CA GLY A 148 20.13 -5.99 18.15
C GLY A 148 20.07 -4.58 17.53
N LYS A 149 20.00 -3.58 18.38
CA LYS A 149 19.97 -2.17 17.98
C LYS A 149 21.17 -1.42 18.58
N SER A 150 22.00 -0.85 17.71
CA SER A 150 23.02 0.10 18.09
C SER A 150 22.44 1.52 18.09
N MET A 151 22.58 2.24 19.18
CA MET A 151 22.14 3.62 19.34
C MET A 151 23.36 4.51 19.51
N HIS A 152 23.57 5.43 18.58
CA HIS A 152 24.64 6.42 18.62
C HIS A 152 24.05 7.77 19.05
N ASP A 153 24.57 8.37 20.11
CA ASP A 153 24.14 9.68 20.58
C ASP A 153 25.08 10.78 20.06
N GLU A 154 25.05 10.96 18.74
CA GLU A 154 25.89 11.98 18.07
C GLU A 154 25.58 13.41 18.55
N ARG A 155 24.33 13.66 19.01
CA ARG A 155 23.90 14.99 19.50
C ARG A 155 24.48 15.32 20.88
N ALA A 156 24.80 14.33 21.68
CA ALA A 156 25.39 14.53 23.01
C ALA A 156 26.91 14.61 22.99
N GLY A 157 27.57 14.54 21.82
CA GLY A 157 29.04 14.58 21.69
C GLY A 157 29.74 13.43 22.42
N LYS A 158 29.01 12.33 22.76
CA LYS A 158 29.57 11.17 23.42
C LYS A 158 29.99 10.14 22.38
N ALA A 159 31.21 9.66 22.51
CA ALA A 159 31.72 8.56 21.65
C ALA A 159 31.12 7.20 21.98
N ASP A 160 30.20 7.10 22.94
CA ASP A 160 29.65 5.85 23.44
C ASP A 160 28.46 5.40 22.60
N SER A 161 28.49 4.12 22.21
CA SER A 161 27.34 3.45 21.59
C SER A 161 26.61 2.62 22.65
N ARG A 162 25.29 2.76 22.71
CA ARG A 162 24.43 1.92 23.56
C ARG A 162 23.86 0.79 22.73
N ILE A 163 23.90 -0.43 23.27
CA ILE A 163 23.39 -1.63 22.60
C ILE A 163 22.14 -2.10 23.32
N ASP A 164 21.06 -2.24 22.55
CA ASP A 164 19.83 -2.88 22.99
C ASP A 164 19.63 -4.21 22.22
N LEU A 165 19.68 -5.31 22.96
CA LEU A 165 19.57 -6.67 22.42
C LEU A 165 18.12 -7.19 22.43
N ASN A 166 17.12 -6.38 22.78
CA ASN A 166 15.71 -6.82 22.77
C ASN A 166 15.29 -7.33 21.40
N ARG A 167 15.79 -6.72 20.30
CA ARG A 167 15.50 -7.15 18.93
C ARG A 167 16.31 -8.36 18.47
N ALA A 168 17.49 -8.60 19.05
CA ALA A 168 18.37 -9.71 18.66
C ALA A 168 17.63 -11.06 18.73
N GLY A 169 17.59 -11.81 17.65
CA GLY A 169 16.87 -13.07 17.52
C GLY A 169 15.38 -12.95 17.13
N THR A 170 14.85 -11.76 16.89
CA THR A 170 13.48 -11.59 16.34
C THR A 170 13.38 -12.26 14.96
N PRO A 171 12.31 -13.04 14.68
CA PRO A 171 12.15 -13.71 13.39
C PRO A 171 12.06 -12.69 12.25
N LEU A 172 12.88 -12.86 11.24
CA LEU A 172 13.01 -11.99 10.09
C LEU A 172 12.85 -12.80 8.80
N LEU A 173 12.03 -12.32 7.88
CA LEU A 173 11.92 -12.82 6.52
C LEU A 173 12.61 -11.81 5.58
N GLU A 174 13.68 -12.24 4.92
CA GLU A 174 14.33 -11.45 3.88
C GLU A 174 13.77 -11.85 2.50
N ILE A 175 13.27 -10.87 1.75
CA ILE A 175 12.71 -11.02 0.41
C ILE A 175 13.62 -10.28 -0.56
N VAL A 176 14.24 -11.00 -1.49
CA VAL A 176 15.17 -10.44 -2.48
C VAL A 176 14.54 -10.47 -3.86
N THR A 177 14.37 -9.31 -4.48
CA THR A 177 13.85 -9.22 -5.85
C THR A 177 14.94 -9.38 -6.89
N ALA A 178 14.56 -9.81 -8.10
CA ALA A 178 15.38 -9.58 -9.27
C ALA A 178 15.44 -8.06 -9.60
N PRO A 179 16.43 -7.60 -10.35
CA PRO A 179 16.55 -6.19 -10.73
C PRO A 179 15.59 -5.86 -11.89
N ASP A 180 14.30 -6.08 -11.67
CA ASP A 180 13.25 -5.91 -12.69
C ASP A 180 12.61 -4.52 -12.64
N LEU A 181 12.76 -3.79 -11.54
CA LEU A 181 12.18 -2.46 -11.38
C LEU A 181 12.95 -1.42 -12.22
N ARG A 182 12.21 -0.51 -12.87
CA ARG A 182 12.74 0.47 -13.83
C ARG A 182 12.51 1.92 -13.44
N SER A 183 11.78 2.15 -12.34
CA SER A 183 11.54 3.51 -11.84
C SER A 183 11.37 3.52 -10.32
N PRO A 184 11.61 4.66 -9.66
CA PRO A 184 11.30 4.86 -8.25
C PRO A 184 9.81 4.62 -7.92
N ALA A 185 8.91 4.95 -8.85
CA ALA A 185 7.47 4.72 -8.71
C ALA A 185 7.13 3.22 -8.68
N GLU A 186 7.77 2.40 -9.55
CA GLU A 186 7.63 0.95 -9.52
C GLU A 186 8.14 0.35 -8.20
N ALA A 187 9.28 0.83 -7.68
CA ALA A 187 9.81 0.38 -6.39
C ALA A 187 8.86 0.67 -5.23
N LYS A 188 8.28 1.87 -5.20
CA LYS A 188 7.27 2.25 -4.22
C LYS A 188 5.99 1.39 -4.34
N ALA A 189 5.53 1.14 -5.56
CA ALA A 189 4.35 0.29 -5.80
C ALA A 189 4.61 -1.16 -5.34
N PHE A 190 5.80 -1.71 -5.60
CA PHE A 190 6.18 -3.03 -5.11
C PHE A 190 6.11 -3.13 -3.58
N LEU A 191 6.68 -2.14 -2.88
CA LEU A 191 6.66 -2.12 -1.42
C LEU A 191 5.25 -1.94 -0.85
N ALA A 192 4.41 -1.14 -1.51
CA ALA A 192 3.02 -0.96 -1.11
C ALA A 192 2.21 -2.26 -1.28
N GLU A 193 2.36 -2.94 -2.42
CA GLU A 193 1.68 -4.21 -2.69
C GLU A 193 2.19 -5.34 -1.78
N LEU A 194 3.50 -5.42 -1.56
CA LEU A 194 4.08 -6.40 -0.63
C LEU A 194 3.56 -6.18 0.80
N LYS A 195 3.57 -4.95 1.30
CA LYS A 195 3.00 -4.61 2.60
C LYS A 195 1.53 -5.00 2.71
N LEU A 196 0.74 -4.67 1.69
CA LEU A 196 -0.68 -5.00 1.66
C LEU A 196 -0.89 -6.51 1.72
N LEU A 197 -0.15 -7.27 0.91
CA LEU A 197 -0.20 -8.74 0.90
C LEU A 197 0.12 -9.31 2.29
N LEU A 198 1.24 -8.89 2.89
CA LEU A 198 1.68 -9.40 4.20
C LEU A 198 0.70 -9.04 5.34
N ASN A 199 0.05 -7.87 5.26
CA ASN A 199 -1.00 -7.49 6.20
C ASN A 199 -2.27 -8.35 6.05
N TYR A 200 -2.70 -8.61 4.81
CA TYR A 200 -3.85 -9.50 4.52
C TYR A 200 -3.60 -10.93 5.01
N LEU A 201 -2.36 -11.37 4.96
CA LEU A 201 -1.93 -12.67 5.45
C LEU A 201 -1.69 -12.72 6.97
N GLU A 202 -1.74 -11.57 7.65
CA GLU A 202 -1.38 -11.45 9.08
C GLU A 202 0.04 -11.98 9.37
N VAL A 203 0.96 -11.78 8.43
CA VAL A 203 2.35 -12.22 8.54
C VAL A 203 3.20 -11.17 9.26
N SER A 204 2.95 -9.89 9.01
CA SER A 204 3.67 -8.74 9.58
C SER A 204 2.76 -7.53 9.65
N ASP A 205 3.04 -6.60 10.55
CA ASP A 205 2.44 -5.26 10.58
C ASP A 205 3.10 -4.29 9.60
N CYS A 206 4.30 -4.65 9.12
CA CYS A 206 5.07 -3.88 8.13
C CYS A 206 5.22 -2.39 8.53
N ASN A 207 5.53 -2.12 9.79
CA ASN A 207 5.75 -0.78 10.32
C ASN A 207 7.21 -0.35 10.16
N MET A 208 7.49 0.50 9.16
CA MET A 208 8.85 1.00 8.94
C MET A 208 9.38 1.90 10.08
N GLN A 209 8.50 2.58 10.82
CA GLN A 209 8.91 3.46 11.92
C GLN A 209 9.39 2.66 13.14
N GLU A 210 8.79 1.51 13.38
CA GLU A 210 9.22 0.58 14.43
C GLU A 210 10.31 -0.38 13.96
N GLY A 211 10.59 -0.41 12.65
CA GLY A 211 11.63 -1.23 12.03
C GLY A 211 11.20 -2.66 11.75
N SER A 212 9.89 -2.96 11.79
CA SER A 212 9.35 -4.26 11.38
C SER A 212 9.32 -4.46 9.85
N LEU A 213 9.49 -3.40 9.08
CA LEU A 213 9.80 -3.43 7.65
C LEU A 213 11.01 -2.53 7.39
N ARG A 214 12.05 -3.09 6.74
CA ARG A 214 13.24 -2.35 6.30
C ARG A 214 13.50 -2.67 4.84
N VAL A 215 14.11 -1.72 4.14
CA VAL A 215 14.36 -1.84 2.70
C VAL A 215 15.76 -1.35 2.40
N ASP A 216 16.53 -2.17 1.72
CA ASP A 216 17.76 -1.79 1.05
C ASP A 216 17.55 -1.89 -0.46
N ALA A 217 18.09 -0.94 -1.22
CA ALA A 217 17.89 -0.91 -2.67
C ALA A 217 19.23 -0.92 -3.40
N ASN A 218 19.40 -1.85 -4.32
CA ASN A 218 20.50 -1.89 -5.25
C ASN A 218 20.07 -1.17 -6.54
N VAL A 219 20.78 -0.13 -6.93
CA VAL A 219 20.46 0.69 -8.09
C VAL A 219 21.69 0.92 -8.96
N ASN A 220 21.52 0.77 -10.27
CA ASN A 220 22.47 1.23 -11.27
C ASN A 220 21.73 1.73 -12.52
N LEU A 221 22.48 2.27 -13.48
CA LEU A 221 21.95 2.76 -14.74
C LEU A 221 22.49 1.92 -15.89
N HIS A 222 21.66 1.69 -16.90
CA HIS A 222 22.05 1.17 -18.20
C HIS A 222 22.03 2.34 -19.19
N VAL A 223 23.20 2.94 -19.45
CA VAL A 223 23.36 4.13 -20.29
C VAL A 223 23.48 3.71 -21.76
N HIS A 224 22.63 4.26 -22.63
CA HIS A 224 22.60 3.94 -24.04
C HIS A 224 23.53 4.86 -24.83
N THR A 225 24.73 4.36 -25.13
CA THR A 225 25.73 5.08 -25.94
C THR A 225 25.68 4.61 -27.41
N PRO A 226 26.26 5.36 -28.35
CA PRO A 226 26.38 4.90 -29.75
C PRO A 226 27.13 3.58 -29.92
N GLN A 227 27.97 3.22 -28.92
CA GLN A 227 28.75 1.97 -28.89
C GLN A 227 28.02 0.82 -28.20
N GLY A 228 26.82 1.05 -27.66
CA GLY A 228 26.01 0.07 -26.96
C GLY A 228 25.62 0.49 -25.55
N THR A 229 24.95 -0.40 -24.82
CA THR A 229 24.52 -0.15 -23.44
C THR A 229 25.64 -0.37 -22.46
N VAL A 230 25.89 0.62 -21.62
CA VAL A 230 26.94 0.61 -20.59
C VAL A 230 26.29 0.60 -19.20
N PRO A 231 26.38 -0.49 -18.42
CA PRO A 231 25.92 -0.49 -17.04
C PRO A 231 26.90 0.28 -16.14
N THR A 232 26.35 1.15 -15.28
CA THR A 232 27.13 1.84 -14.25
C THR A 232 27.40 0.92 -13.05
N PRO A 233 28.37 1.28 -12.16
CA PRO A 233 28.56 0.55 -10.90
C PRO A 233 27.29 0.54 -10.04
N ILE A 234 27.05 -0.59 -9.35
CA ILE A 234 25.90 -0.74 -8.47
C ILE A 234 26.11 0.06 -7.18
N VAL A 235 25.10 0.79 -6.76
CA VAL A 235 25.03 1.46 -5.46
C VAL A 235 23.93 0.84 -4.62
N GLU A 236 24.27 0.45 -3.41
CA GLU A 236 23.32 0.03 -2.38
C GLU A 236 22.89 1.24 -1.57
N VAL A 237 21.60 1.54 -1.59
CA VAL A 237 21.02 2.65 -0.82
C VAL A 237 20.32 2.10 0.41
N LYS A 238 20.72 2.61 1.59
CA LYS A 238 20.21 2.20 2.91
C LYS A 238 19.56 3.36 3.66
N ASN A 239 18.99 3.07 4.82
CA ASN A 239 18.43 4.05 5.75
C ASN A 239 17.19 4.78 5.21
N MET A 240 16.34 4.09 4.48
CA MET A 240 15.09 4.61 3.92
C MET A 240 13.91 4.22 4.82
N ASN A 241 13.41 5.14 5.63
CA ASN A 241 12.43 4.86 6.69
C ASN A 241 10.97 5.08 6.29
N SER A 242 10.68 5.25 5.00
CA SER A 242 9.33 5.36 4.45
C SER A 242 9.33 5.05 2.95
N PHE A 243 8.19 4.63 2.40
CA PHE A 243 8.07 4.40 0.95
C PHE A 243 8.32 5.67 0.12
N ARG A 244 8.02 6.84 0.70
CA ARG A 244 8.35 8.13 0.08
C ARG A 244 9.86 8.39 0.10
N ALA A 245 10.54 8.01 1.18
CA ALA A 245 12.00 8.09 1.25
C ALA A 245 12.66 7.17 0.22
N VAL A 246 12.16 5.94 0.02
CA VAL A 246 12.64 5.03 -1.03
C VAL A 246 12.49 5.67 -2.43
N GLU A 247 11.32 6.21 -2.74
CA GLU A 247 11.05 6.87 -4.03
C GLU A 247 12.01 8.04 -4.28
N ARG A 248 12.20 8.92 -3.28
CA ARG A 248 13.08 10.08 -3.38
C ARG A 248 14.56 9.70 -3.45
N ALA A 249 14.98 8.77 -2.61
CA ALA A 249 16.36 8.29 -2.58
C ALA A 249 16.78 7.68 -3.91
N LEU A 250 15.91 6.84 -4.50
CA LEU A 250 16.17 6.22 -5.80
C LEU A 250 16.17 7.25 -6.95
N ALA A 251 15.28 8.24 -6.91
CA ALA A 251 15.26 9.33 -7.90
C ALA A 251 16.55 10.16 -7.83
N TYR A 252 16.96 10.55 -6.63
CA TYR A 252 18.21 11.28 -6.41
C TYR A 252 19.42 10.46 -6.85
N GLU A 253 19.49 9.19 -6.46
CA GLU A 253 20.64 8.35 -6.74
C GLU A 253 20.79 8.05 -8.23
N ALA A 254 19.70 7.87 -8.96
CA ALA A 254 19.73 7.70 -10.42
C ALA A 254 20.35 8.95 -11.10
N GLN A 255 19.92 10.14 -10.70
CA GLN A 255 20.47 11.39 -11.24
C GLN A 255 21.96 11.54 -10.89
N ARG A 256 22.33 11.33 -9.62
CA ARG A 256 23.72 11.41 -9.15
C ARG A 256 24.63 10.44 -9.91
N GLN A 257 24.20 9.19 -10.10
CA GLN A 257 24.99 8.18 -10.84
C GLN A 257 25.20 8.58 -12.29
N PHE A 258 24.21 9.18 -12.93
CA PHE A 258 24.33 9.64 -14.30
C PHE A 258 25.36 10.79 -14.41
N GLU A 259 25.36 11.73 -13.47
CA GLU A 259 26.33 12.83 -13.41
C GLU A 259 27.75 12.28 -13.21
N VAL A 260 27.94 11.36 -12.24
CA VAL A 260 29.23 10.71 -11.99
C VAL A 260 29.71 9.92 -13.21
N TRP A 261 28.80 9.21 -13.88
CA TRP A 261 29.15 8.47 -15.09
C TRP A 261 29.60 9.40 -16.24
N ARG A 262 28.93 10.53 -16.42
CA ARG A 262 29.34 11.54 -17.42
C ARG A 262 30.75 12.08 -17.18
N GLU A 263 31.15 12.22 -15.92
CA GLU A 263 32.47 12.72 -15.54
C GLU A 263 33.55 11.64 -15.62
N THR A 264 33.24 10.42 -15.23
CA THR A 264 34.24 9.37 -15.00
C THR A 264 34.24 8.26 -16.04
N GLY A 265 33.13 8.03 -16.74
CA GLY A 265 32.94 6.91 -17.67
C GLY A 265 32.95 5.51 -17.00
N LYS A 266 32.99 5.42 -15.70
CA LYS A 266 33.15 4.15 -14.96
C LYS A 266 32.00 3.17 -15.21
N ARG A 267 32.35 1.89 -15.37
CA ARG A 267 31.45 0.79 -15.69
C ARG A 267 31.32 -0.20 -14.56
N LEU A 268 30.27 -1.02 -14.61
CA LEU A 268 30.08 -2.13 -13.69
C LEU A 268 31.32 -3.08 -13.73
N GLY A 269 31.83 -3.44 -12.56
CA GLY A 269 33.02 -4.27 -12.40
C GLY A 269 34.35 -3.53 -12.36
N GLU A 270 34.39 -2.24 -12.74
CA GLU A 270 35.63 -1.44 -12.67
C GLU A 270 35.91 -0.84 -11.28
N VAL A 271 34.84 -0.72 -10.46
CA VAL A 271 34.94 -0.25 -9.08
C VAL A 271 34.08 -1.12 -8.17
N PRO A 272 34.43 -1.26 -6.89
CA PRO A 272 33.62 -1.99 -5.92
C PRO A 272 32.20 -1.40 -5.79
N LYS A 273 31.25 -2.24 -5.36
CA LYS A 273 29.91 -1.79 -4.98
C LYS A 273 30.00 -0.77 -3.87
N GLN A 274 29.33 0.37 -4.03
CA GLN A 274 29.25 1.43 -3.03
C GLN A 274 28.00 1.28 -2.17
N THR A 275 28.13 1.57 -0.87
CA THR A 275 26.99 1.66 0.03
C THR A 275 26.79 3.14 0.41
N ARG A 276 25.57 3.63 0.24
CA ARG A 276 25.17 5.01 0.54
C ARG A 276 23.94 5.03 1.46
N GLY A 277 23.92 5.98 2.41
CA GLY A 277 22.77 6.21 3.29
C GLY A 277 21.90 7.35 2.77
N TRP A 278 20.58 7.22 2.92
CA TRP A 278 19.67 8.34 2.67
C TRP A 278 19.61 9.28 3.85
N ASP A 279 19.77 10.59 3.61
CA ASP A 279 19.56 11.66 4.58
C ASP A 279 18.26 12.40 4.23
N GLU A 280 17.22 12.18 5.05
CA GLU A 280 15.91 12.80 4.82
C GLU A 280 15.95 14.33 5.00
N SER A 281 16.84 14.85 5.82
CA SER A 281 16.95 16.30 6.06
C SER A 281 17.61 17.04 4.89
N ARG A 282 18.62 16.41 4.28
CA ARG A 282 19.36 16.94 3.12
C ARG A 282 18.72 16.56 1.78
N GLN A 283 17.80 15.61 1.78
CA GLN A 283 17.23 15.02 0.57
C GLN A 283 18.31 14.52 -0.41
N ALA A 284 19.31 13.85 0.12
CA ALA A 284 20.49 13.39 -0.63
C ALA A 284 21.02 12.08 -0.06
N THR A 285 21.71 11.30 -0.88
CA THR A 285 22.48 10.17 -0.38
C THR A 285 23.88 10.62 0.02
N PHE A 286 24.41 10.06 1.11
CA PHE A 286 25.80 10.27 1.55
C PHE A 286 26.55 8.94 1.56
N GLU A 287 27.84 8.99 1.32
CA GLU A 287 28.69 7.81 1.34
C GLU A 287 28.78 7.26 2.76
N GLN A 288 28.41 6.00 2.92
CA GLN A 288 28.71 5.25 4.13
C GLN A 288 30.07 4.59 3.95
N ARG A 289 30.78 4.35 5.05
CA ARG A 289 32.11 3.75 5.05
C ARG A 289 32.17 2.56 4.09
N SER A 290 32.91 2.68 2.99
CA SER A 290 33.09 1.61 2.04
C SER A 290 33.76 0.45 2.77
N LYS A 291 33.13 -0.73 2.76
CA LYS A 291 33.86 -1.97 3.06
C LYS A 291 34.70 -2.23 1.82
N GLU A 292 36.01 -2.12 1.94
CA GLU A 292 36.95 -2.30 0.83
C GLU A 292 36.94 -3.70 0.20
N GLU A 293 36.23 -4.66 0.81
CA GLU A 293 36.08 -6.03 0.29
C GLU A 293 34.64 -6.50 0.46
N SER A 294 34.14 -7.28 -0.49
CA SER A 294 32.92 -8.07 -0.30
C SER A 294 33.16 -8.97 0.91
N SER A 295 32.45 -8.74 2.00
CA SER A 295 32.62 -9.51 3.22
C SER A 295 32.37 -10.97 2.91
N ASP A 296 33.41 -11.81 2.94
CA ASP A 296 33.25 -13.25 2.97
C ASP A 296 32.64 -13.61 4.33
N TYR A 297 31.34 -13.88 4.33
CA TYR A 297 30.63 -14.26 5.55
C TYR A 297 30.93 -15.67 6.03
N ARG A 298 31.78 -16.43 5.32
CA ARG A 298 32.18 -17.78 5.70
C ARG A 298 31.01 -18.64 6.13
N TYR A 299 29.98 -18.71 5.26
CA TYR A 299 28.80 -19.52 5.53
C TYR A 299 29.16 -20.98 5.77
N PHE A 300 28.57 -21.57 6.80
CA PHE A 300 28.57 -22.99 7.02
C PHE A 300 27.29 -23.45 7.71
N PRO A 301 26.88 -24.73 7.58
CA PRO A 301 25.65 -25.22 8.20
C PRO A 301 25.65 -25.01 9.71
N GLU A 302 24.50 -24.54 10.24
CA GLU A 302 24.28 -24.42 11.68
C GLU A 302 24.22 -25.82 12.32
N PRO A 303 25.20 -26.23 13.12
CA PRO A 303 25.28 -27.60 13.61
C PRO A 303 24.22 -27.95 14.67
N ASP A 304 23.67 -26.96 15.33
CA ASP A 304 22.72 -27.12 16.43
C ASP A 304 21.25 -27.16 15.96
N LEU A 305 20.99 -26.98 14.66
CA LEU A 305 19.67 -27.04 14.08
C LEU A 305 19.55 -28.14 13.04
N VAL A 306 18.49 -28.94 13.14
CA VAL A 306 18.19 -29.97 12.15
C VAL A 306 17.59 -29.29 10.89
N PRO A 307 17.84 -29.86 9.69
CA PRO A 307 17.16 -29.45 8.47
C PRO A 307 15.64 -29.58 8.61
N VAL A 308 14.91 -28.71 7.92
CA VAL A 308 13.44 -28.69 7.91
C VAL A 308 12.95 -29.36 6.63
N ILE A 309 12.06 -30.33 6.79
CA ILE A 309 11.37 -30.99 5.68
C ILE A 309 9.99 -30.37 5.54
N VAL A 310 9.65 -29.94 4.33
CA VAL A 310 8.34 -29.38 3.98
C VAL A 310 7.61 -30.36 3.07
N THR A 311 6.42 -30.82 3.48
CA THR A 311 5.65 -31.78 2.69
C THR A 311 4.66 -31.08 1.75
N ASP A 312 4.17 -31.81 0.71
CA ASP A 312 3.15 -31.29 -0.20
C ASP A 312 1.85 -31.00 0.52
N GLU A 313 1.51 -31.82 1.53
CA GLU A 313 0.32 -31.65 2.33
C GLU A 313 0.39 -30.37 3.15
N GLU A 314 1.57 -30.00 3.67
CA GLU A 314 1.77 -28.73 4.37
C GLU A 314 1.61 -27.54 3.42
N ILE A 315 2.23 -27.61 2.22
CA ILE A 315 2.08 -26.56 1.20
C ILE A 315 0.62 -26.45 0.75
N ALA A 316 -0.08 -27.56 0.50
CA ALA A 316 -1.48 -27.55 0.11
C ALA A 316 -2.38 -26.95 1.19
N ARG A 317 -2.14 -27.30 2.46
CA ARG A 317 -2.84 -26.73 3.61
C ARG A 317 -2.64 -25.23 3.73
N VAL A 318 -1.41 -24.77 3.60
CA VAL A 318 -1.09 -23.33 3.62
C VAL A 318 -1.78 -22.62 2.45
N ARG A 319 -1.70 -23.16 1.24
CA ARG A 319 -2.36 -22.59 0.06
C ARG A 319 -3.89 -22.48 0.26
N ALA A 320 -4.53 -23.50 0.82
CA ALA A 320 -5.96 -23.44 1.14
C ALA A 320 -6.31 -22.40 2.21
N SER A 321 -5.37 -22.07 3.09
CA SER A 321 -5.57 -21.08 4.17
C SER A 321 -5.33 -19.63 3.76
N LEU A 322 -4.82 -19.34 2.55
CA LEU A 322 -4.48 -17.97 2.13
C LEU A 322 -5.72 -17.06 2.03
N GLY A 323 -6.89 -17.66 1.72
CA GLY A 323 -8.06 -16.87 1.35
C GLY A 323 -7.87 -16.12 0.03
N GLU A 324 -8.72 -15.14 -0.21
CA GLU A 324 -8.63 -14.32 -1.42
C GLU A 324 -7.60 -13.19 -1.22
N LEU A 325 -6.58 -13.18 -2.07
CA LEU A 325 -5.48 -12.21 -2.00
C LEU A 325 -5.87 -10.84 -2.61
N PRO A 326 -5.17 -9.74 -2.25
CA PRO A 326 -5.51 -8.39 -2.69
C PRO A 326 -5.71 -8.22 -4.20
N ALA A 327 -4.83 -8.82 -5.02
CA ALA A 327 -4.92 -8.72 -6.48
C ALA A 327 -6.20 -9.38 -7.04
N ALA A 328 -6.51 -10.60 -6.59
CA ALA A 328 -7.73 -11.31 -6.97
C ALA A 328 -8.99 -10.58 -6.49
N LEU A 329 -8.94 -10.06 -5.26
CA LEU A 329 -10.02 -9.29 -4.66
C LEU A 329 -10.35 -8.03 -5.47
N ARG A 330 -9.35 -7.24 -5.89
CA ARG A 330 -9.55 -6.08 -6.76
C ARG A 330 -10.24 -6.48 -8.06
N THR A 331 -9.73 -7.51 -8.73
CA THR A 331 -10.31 -8.02 -9.99
C THR A 331 -11.77 -8.44 -9.80
N ARG A 332 -12.08 -9.14 -8.73
CA ARG A 332 -13.46 -9.55 -8.42
C ARG A 332 -14.36 -8.33 -8.19
N LEU A 333 -13.91 -7.35 -7.41
CA LEU A 333 -14.69 -6.13 -7.15
C LEU A 333 -14.98 -5.34 -8.43
N GLU A 334 -13.99 -5.20 -9.30
CA GLU A 334 -14.13 -4.53 -10.60
C GLU A 334 -15.14 -5.25 -11.50
N GLN A 335 -15.04 -6.57 -11.59
CA GLN A 335 -15.93 -7.39 -12.44
C GLN A 335 -17.36 -7.51 -11.89
N THR A 336 -17.50 -7.70 -10.57
CA THR A 336 -18.82 -7.97 -9.95
C THR A 336 -19.62 -6.68 -9.78
N PHE A 337 -18.97 -5.59 -9.37
CA PHE A 337 -19.68 -4.35 -9.01
C PHE A 337 -19.50 -3.22 -10.03
N GLY A 338 -18.73 -3.43 -11.10
CA GLY A 338 -18.51 -2.42 -12.14
C GLY A 338 -17.82 -1.16 -11.66
N ILE A 339 -17.05 -1.24 -10.58
CA ILE A 339 -16.27 -0.13 -10.05
C ILE A 339 -14.94 0.03 -10.80
N SER A 340 -14.32 1.22 -10.71
CA SER A 340 -13.04 1.47 -11.37
C SER A 340 -11.88 0.78 -10.66
N ALA A 341 -10.76 0.60 -11.36
CA ALA A 341 -9.49 0.12 -10.78
C ALA A 341 -9.00 1.02 -9.64
N TYR A 342 -9.29 2.32 -9.71
CA TYR A 342 -8.99 3.25 -8.63
C TYR A 342 -9.86 2.98 -7.39
N ASP A 343 -11.17 2.77 -7.56
CA ASP A 343 -12.08 2.50 -6.45
C ASP A 343 -11.75 1.17 -5.77
N SER A 344 -11.49 0.11 -6.56
CA SER A 344 -11.10 -1.19 -6.02
C SER A 344 -9.79 -1.11 -5.23
N ASP A 345 -8.82 -0.33 -5.71
CA ASP A 345 -7.54 -0.12 -5.03
C ASP A 345 -7.73 0.62 -3.70
N VAL A 346 -8.51 1.71 -3.69
CA VAL A 346 -8.80 2.46 -2.46
C VAL A 346 -9.46 1.56 -1.41
N LEU A 347 -10.46 0.76 -1.79
CA LEU A 347 -11.18 -0.13 -0.87
C LEU A 347 -10.26 -1.24 -0.32
N VAL A 348 -9.54 -1.94 -1.20
CA VAL A 348 -8.68 -3.06 -0.83
C VAL A 348 -7.52 -2.62 0.05
N ASN A 349 -6.97 -1.43 -0.18
CA ASN A 349 -5.91 -0.87 0.65
C ASN A 349 -6.34 -0.54 2.11
N GLN A 350 -7.65 -0.47 2.39
CA GLN A 350 -8.15 -0.29 3.76
C GLN A 350 -8.25 -1.59 4.55
N GLY A 351 -8.04 -2.74 3.92
CA GLY A 351 -8.08 -4.06 4.54
C GLY A 351 -9.40 -4.81 4.34
N ARG A 352 -9.37 -6.10 4.66
CA ARG A 352 -10.44 -7.06 4.38
C ARG A 352 -11.78 -6.65 4.95
N ALA A 353 -11.82 -6.23 6.21
CA ALA A 353 -13.06 -5.89 6.88
C ALA A 353 -13.83 -4.74 6.21
N LEU A 354 -13.13 -3.70 5.69
CA LEU A 354 -13.80 -2.64 4.94
C LEU A 354 -14.33 -3.15 3.59
N VAL A 355 -13.60 -4.03 2.93
CA VAL A 355 -14.06 -4.65 1.68
C VAL A 355 -15.33 -5.47 1.91
N ASP A 356 -15.37 -6.28 2.97
CA ASP A 356 -16.55 -7.08 3.32
C ASP A 356 -17.75 -6.18 3.64
N TYR A 357 -17.53 -5.06 4.35
CA TYR A 357 -18.55 -4.04 4.57
C TYR A 357 -19.04 -3.43 3.25
N PHE A 358 -18.14 -3.05 2.35
CA PHE A 358 -18.50 -2.54 1.02
C PHE A 358 -19.33 -3.53 0.22
N ILE A 359 -18.92 -4.80 0.19
CA ILE A 359 -19.63 -5.88 -0.53
C ILE A 359 -21.06 -5.98 -0.02
N ALA A 360 -21.25 -6.04 1.31
CA ALA A 360 -22.58 -6.12 1.91
C ALA A 360 -23.44 -4.91 1.54
N VAL A 361 -22.89 -3.70 1.56
CA VAL A 361 -23.62 -2.49 1.13
C VAL A 361 -23.98 -2.55 -0.36
N ALA A 362 -23.03 -2.94 -1.23
CA ALA A 362 -23.20 -2.95 -2.67
C ALA A 362 -24.23 -4.00 -3.11
N GLU A 363 -24.20 -5.20 -2.53
CA GLU A 363 -25.18 -6.27 -2.79
C GLU A 363 -26.57 -5.86 -2.34
N ALA A 364 -26.73 -5.32 -1.14
CA ALA A 364 -28.02 -4.94 -0.58
C ALA A 364 -28.64 -3.73 -1.30
N CYS A 365 -27.83 -2.72 -1.72
CA CYS A 365 -28.36 -1.57 -2.45
C CYS A 365 -28.47 -1.79 -3.97
N GLY A 366 -27.80 -2.81 -4.52
CA GLY A 366 -27.81 -3.16 -5.94
C GLY A 366 -27.14 -2.13 -6.86
N ASP A 367 -26.19 -1.34 -6.33
CA ASP A 367 -25.40 -0.34 -7.07
C ASP A 367 -24.00 -0.22 -6.48
N GLY A 368 -23.04 -0.94 -7.10
CA GLY A 368 -21.66 -0.98 -6.62
C GLY A 368 -20.94 0.37 -6.69
N LYS A 369 -21.25 1.18 -7.70
CA LYS A 369 -20.59 2.49 -7.87
C LYS A 369 -21.08 3.51 -6.83
N LEU A 370 -22.38 3.50 -6.55
CA LEU A 370 -22.97 4.31 -5.49
C LEU A 370 -22.40 3.90 -4.13
N ALA A 371 -22.39 2.60 -3.82
CA ALA A 371 -21.82 2.06 -2.59
C ALA A 371 -20.34 2.43 -2.43
N ALA A 372 -19.51 2.27 -3.47
CA ALA A 372 -18.10 2.63 -3.44
C ALA A 372 -17.89 4.11 -3.12
N ASN A 373 -18.62 5.01 -3.76
CA ASN A 373 -18.53 6.45 -3.50
C ASN A 373 -18.85 6.78 -2.04
N TRP A 374 -19.91 6.20 -1.47
CA TRP A 374 -20.31 6.49 -0.10
C TRP A 374 -19.36 5.86 0.93
N VAL A 375 -18.89 4.64 0.68
CA VAL A 375 -17.91 4.03 1.58
C VAL A 375 -16.60 4.83 1.56
N GLN A 376 -16.11 5.22 0.39
CA GLN A 376 -14.85 5.96 0.27
C GLN A 376 -14.93 7.40 0.81
N GLN A 377 -16.04 8.11 0.57
CA GLN A 377 -16.14 9.53 0.94
C GLN A 377 -16.69 9.73 2.34
N ASP A 378 -17.75 9.01 2.69
CA ASP A 378 -18.50 9.28 3.91
C ASP A 378 -18.14 8.33 5.05
N VAL A 379 -18.02 7.01 4.80
CA VAL A 379 -17.63 6.03 5.83
C VAL A 379 -16.18 6.25 6.22
N LEU A 380 -15.24 6.24 5.25
CA LEU A 380 -13.80 6.43 5.53
C LEU A 380 -13.51 7.76 6.22
N ARG A 381 -14.24 8.83 5.89
CA ARG A 381 -14.11 10.11 6.58
C ARG A 381 -14.38 9.96 8.08
N VAL A 382 -15.47 9.30 8.47
CA VAL A 382 -15.80 9.07 9.88
C VAL A 382 -14.78 8.17 10.58
N LEU A 383 -14.32 7.09 9.91
CA LEU A 383 -13.28 6.21 10.45
C LEU A 383 -11.99 6.99 10.74
N ASN A 384 -11.57 7.84 9.81
CA ASN A 384 -10.38 8.67 9.95
C ASN A 384 -10.53 9.76 11.02
N GLU A 385 -11.67 10.47 11.06
CA GLU A 385 -11.94 11.51 12.05
C GLU A 385 -11.98 10.96 13.48
N ARG A 386 -12.58 9.78 13.66
CA ARG A 386 -12.70 9.12 14.97
C ARG A 386 -11.55 8.18 15.33
N GLN A 387 -10.62 7.95 14.39
CA GLN A 387 -9.51 6.98 14.54
C GLN A 387 -10.00 5.58 14.96
N ILE A 388 -11.10 5.12 14.35
CA ILE A 388 -11.70 3.80 14.60
C ILE A 388 -11.57 2.90 13.37
N LYS A 389 -11.63 1.60 13.59
CA LYS A 389 -11.73 0.59 12.53
C LYS A 389 -13.20 0.41 12.13
N ILE A 390 -13.42 -0.24 10.96
CA ILE A 390 -14.78 -0.47 10.43
C ILE A 390 -15.64 -1.31 11.36
N GLU A 391 -15.06 -2.23 12.13
CA GLU A 391 -15.77 -3.06 13.10
C GLU A 391 -16.42 -2.26 14.24
N ALA A 392 -15.91 -1.04 14.49
CA ALA A 392 -16.45 -0.11 15.47
C ALA A 392 -17.31 1.00 14.84
N TYR A 393 -17.58 0.91 13.53
CA TYR A 393 -18.41 1.89 12.84
C TYR A 393 -19.86 1.78 13.27
N PRO A 394 -20.54 2.90 13.67
CA PRO A 394 -21.86 2.84 14.29
C PRO A 394 -23.01 2.43 13.36
N VAL A 395 -22.80 2.51 12.03
CA VAL A 395 -23.86 2.22 11.05
C VAL A 395 -23.56 0.90 10.36
N PRO A 396 -24.34 -0.17 10.61
CA PRO A 396 -24.20 -1.45 9.91
C PRO A 396 -24.37 -1.32 8.40
N ALA A 397 -23.82 -2.27 7.63
CA ALA A 397 -23.86 -2.25 6.17
C ALA A 397 -25.31 -2.22 5.64
N GLU A 398 -26.21 -2.99 6.24
CA GLU A 398 -27.62 -3.05 5.87
C GLU A 398 -28.34 -1.72 6.07
N ALA A 399 -27.98 -1.01 7.15
CA ALA A 399 -28.57 0.31 7.44
C ALA A 399 -28.11 1.37 6.44
N LEU A 400 -26.81 1.33 6.05
CA LEU A 400 -26.29 2.18 4.98
C LEU A 400 -26.95 1.82 3.64
N ALA A 401 -27.05 0.55 3.31
CA ALA A 401 -27.69 0.09 2.08
C ALA A 401 -29.15 0.55 1.98
N ALA A 402 -29.91 0.48 3.07
CA ALA A 402 -31.30 0.97 3.12
C ALA A 402 -31.38 2.49 2.79
N LEU A 403 -30.46 3.28 3.31
CA LEU A 403 -30.35 4.71 2.98
C LEU A 403 -30.02 4.89 1.49
N LEU A 404 -29.07 4.12 0.94
CA LEU A 404 -28.64 4.23 -0.45
C LEU A 404 -29.75 3.76 -1.43
N CYS A 405 -30.58 2.79 -1.05
CA CYS A 405 -31.76 2.43 -1.82
C CYS A 405 -32.70 3.61 -2.03
N LYS A 406 -32.94 4.41 -0.99
CA LYS A 406 -33.78 5.63 -1.09
C LYS A 406 -33.15 6.69 -2.01
N VAL A 407 -31.83 6.82 -1.97
CA VAL A 407 -31.11 7.72 -2.89
C VAL A 407 -31.23 7.24 -4.32
N ARG A 408 -31.05 5.94 -4.58
CA ARG A 408 -31.16 5.34 -5.90
C ARG A 408 -32.58 5.44 -6.48
N GLN A 409 -33.59 5.27 -5.65
CA GLN A 409 -34.99 5.41 -6.03
C GLN A 409 -35.43 6.87 -6.24
N GLY A 410 -34.56 7.84 -5.86
CA GLY A 410 -34.87 9.27 -5.97
C GLY A 410 -35.77 9.80 -4.85
N GLU A 411 -36.07 8.98 -3.83
CA GLU A 411 -36.86 9.40 -2.65
C GLU A 411 -36.12 10.40 -1.78
N LEU A 412 -34.78 10.35 -1.79
CA LEU A 412 -33.92 11.22 -0.99
C LEU A 412 -32.78 11.80 -1.84
N GLU A 413 -32.60 13.12 -1.79
CA GLU A 413 -31.47 13.77 -2.45
C GLU A 413 -30.15 13.42 -1.75
N THR A 414 -29.05 13.28 -2.51
CA THR A 414 -27.73 12.91 -1.99
C THR A 414 -27.24 13.82 -0.84
N SER A 415 -27.48 15.12 -0.94
CA SER A 415 -27.11 16.08 0.13
C SER A 415 -27.87 15.79 1.43
N ARG A 416 -29.15 15.50 1.33
CA ARG A 416 -30.00 15.15 2.48
C ARG A 416 -29.66 13.79 3.05
N ALA A 417 -29.36 12.84 2.19
CA ALA A 417 -28.91 11.52 2.62
C ALA A 417 -27.60 11.58 3.44
N ARG A 418 -26.70 12.51 3.14
CA ARG A 418 -25.50 12.75 3.96
C ARG A 418 -25.83 13.35 5.33
N GLU A 419 -26.83 14.25 5.42
CA GLU A 419 -27.33 14.75 6.69
C GLU A 419 -27.94 13.61 7.53
N VAL A 420 -28.73 12.74 6.88
CA VAL A 420 -29.31 11.55 7.51
C VAL A 420 -28.21 10.62 8.02
N LEU A 421 -27.23 10.28 7.18
CA LEU A 421 -26.09 9.42 7.58
C LEU A 421 -25.34 10.02 8.78
N THR A 422 -25.09 11.33 8.77
CA THR A 422 -24.42 12.01 9.90
C THR A 422 -25.20 11.80 11.20
N ARG A 423 -26.52 11.91 11.18
CA ARG A 423 -27.35 11.65 12.37
C ARG A 423 -27.41 10.17 12.74
N MET A 424 -27.47 9.26 11.76
CA MET A 424 -27.38 7.82 12.02
C MET A 424 -26.07 7.47 12.77
N VAL A 425 -24.94 8.07 12.36
CA VAL A 425 -23.63 7.90 13.01
C VAL A 425 -23.61 8.45 14.44
N GLN A 426 -24.40 9.49 14.72
CA GLN A 426 -24.47 10.13 16.06
C GLN A 426 -25.44 9.42 17.01
N THR A 427 -26.56 8.94 16.49
CA THR A 427 -27.69 8.45 17.30
C THR A 427 -27.84 6.92 17.30
N GLY A 428 -27.25 6.22 16.31
CA GLY A 428 -27.49 4.79 16.09
C GLY A 428 -28.89 4.44 15.57
N GLN A 429 -29.69 5.45 15.20
CA GLN A 429 -31.05 5.25 14.68
C GLN A 429 -31.02 4.79 13.21
N SER A 430 -32.10 4.10 12.78
CA SER A 430 -32.28 3.74 11.36
C SER A 430 -32.51 4.96 10.46
N ALA A 431 -32.27 4.80 9.16
CA ALA A 431 -32.51 5.86 8.17
C ALA A 431 -33.96 6.37 8.23
N ASP A 432 -34.96 5.47 8.36
CA ASP A 432 -36.37 5.84 8.43
C ASP A 432 -36.71 6.66 9.68
N GLN A 433 -36.16 6.28 10.83
CA GLN A 433 -36.36 7.01 12.08
C GLN A 433 -35.75 8.42 12.01
N VAL A 434 -34.54 8.52 11.44
CA VAL A 434 -33.87 9.82 11.26
C VAL A 434 -34.65 10.70 10.27
N ILE A 435 -35.06 10.16 9.13
CA ILE A 435 -35.84 10.86 8.10
C ILE A 435 -37.15 11.42 8.73
N ALA A 436 -37.86 10.55 9.47
CA ALA A 436 -39.08 10.97 10.16
C ALA A 436 -38.82 12.09 11.19
N SER A 437 -37.75 12.00 11.98
CA SER A 437 -37.39 13.01 12.99
C SER A 437 -36.97 14.36 12.37
N MET A 438 -36.42 14.33 11.16
CA MET A 438 -36.00 15.53 10.41
C MET A 438 -37.14 16.18 9.65
N GLY A 439 -38.35 15.60 9.67
CA GLY A 439 -39.52 16.11 8.95
C GLY A 439 -39.42 16.02 7.43
N PHE A 440 -38.50 15.17 6.93
CA PHE A 440 -38.42 14.90 5.50
C PHE A 440 -39.61 14.02 5.10
N ARG A 441 -40.48 14.61 4.28
CA ARG A 441 -41.54 13.83 3.60
C ARG A 441 -41.14 13.66 2.14
N PRO A 442 -41.22 12.46 1.58
CA PRO A 442 -41.13 12.30 0.13
C PRO A 442 -42.17 13.22 -0.52
N VAL A 443 -41.75 13.95 -1.53
CA VAL A 443 -42.70 14.81 -2.29
C VAL A 443 -43.48 13.85 -3.18
N ASP A 444 -44.80 13.82 -3.00
CA ASP A 444 -45.70 13.05 -3.84
C ASP A 444 -45.58 13.52 -5.31
N GLU A 445 -45.62 12.57 -6.24
CA GLU A 445 -45.50 12.84 -7.67
C GLU A 445 -46.56 13.87 -8.14
N GLN A 446 -47.73 13.84 -7.51
CA GLN A 446 -48.84 14.75 -7.80
C GLN A 446 -48.53 16.15 -7.27
N GLU A 447 -48.00 16.26 -6.07
CA GLU A 447 -47.51 17.53 -5.51
C GLU A 447 -46.37 18.13 -6.33
N LEU A 448 -45.42 17.26 -6.79
CA LEU A 448 -44.33 17.68 -7.62
C LEU A 448 -44.81 18.21 -8.98
N ARG A 449 -45.77 17.55 -9.61
CA ARG A 449 -46.38 17.99 -10.86
C ARG A 449 -47.12 19.34 -10.70
N CYS A 450 -47.92 19.49 -9.65
CA CYS A 450 -48.57 20.76 -9.34
C CYS A 450 -47.56 21.89 -9.15
N LEU A 451 -46.53 21.66 -8.35
CA LEU A 451 -45.42 22.62 -8.14
C LEU A 451 -44.74 23.01 -9.47
N CYS A 452 -44.44 22.04 -10.30
CA CYS A 452 -43.82 22.29 -11.62
C CYS A 452 -44.75 23.05 -12.55
N GLN A 453 -46.06 22.76 -12.57
CA GLN A 453 -47.07 23.51 -13.35
C GLN A 453 -47.15 24.97 -12.90
N GLU A 454 -47.21 25.22 -11.60
CA GLU A 454 -47.23 26.60 -11.06
C GLU A 454 -45.94 27.35 -11.42
N LEU A 455 -44.77 26.70 -11.32
CA LEU A 455 -43.51 27.33 -11.67
C LEU A 455 -43.40 27.64 -13.17
N LEU A 456 -43.86 26.75 -14.04
CA LEU A 456 -43.93 27.00 -15.48
C LEU A 456 -44.87 28.14 -15.82
N ALA A 457 -46.06 28.20 -15.20
CA ALA A 457 -47.02 29.29 -15.38
C ALA A 457 -46.46 30.65 -14.92
N ALA A 458 -45.69 30.67 -13.84
CA ALA A 458 -45.08 31.89 -13.29
C ALA A 458 -43.84 32.35 -14.09
N ASN A 459 -43.29 31.53 -14.99
CA ASN A 459 -42.03 31.82 -15.71
C ASN A 459 -42.17 31.64 -17.24
N PRO A 460 -43.03 32.42 -17.94
CA PRO A 460 -43.30 32.24 -19.38
C PRO A 460 -42.07 32.44 -20.26
N LYS A 461 -41.08 33.24 -19.85
CA LYS A 461 -39.80 33.39 -20.57
C LYS A 461 -38.98 32.11 -20.56
N ILE A 462 -38.93 31.42 -19.41
CA ILE A 462 -38.19 30.13 -19.30
C ILE A 462 -38.90 29.06 -20.16
N VAL A 463 -40.23 29.04 -20.19
CA VAL A 463 -41.00 28.13 -21.05
C VAL A 463 -40.70 28.39 -22.54
N ALA A 464 -40.64 29.67 -22.97
CA ALA A 464 -40.27 30.01 -24.34
C ALA A 464 -38.83 29.56 -24.69
N ASP A 465 -37.88 29.73 -23.76
CA ASP A 465 -36.49 29.26 -23.93
C ASP A 465 -36.39 27.73 -24.03
N LEU A 466 -37.19 27.01 -23.23
CA LEU A 466 -37.24 25.55 -23.28
C LEU A 466 -37.85 25.04 -24.59
N LYS A 467 -38.94 25.67 -25.06
CA LYS A 467 -39.53 25.38 -26.37
C LYS A 467 -38.57 25.68 -27.54
N ALA A 468 -37.68 26.68 -27.37
CA ALA A 468 -36.63 27.02 -28.33
C ALA A 468 -35.39 26.08 -28.24
N GLY A 469 -35.46 24.99 -27.45
CA GLY A 469 -34.39 24.00 -27.31
C GLY A 469 -33.27 24.39 -26.32
N ARG A 470 -33.38 25.47 -25.56
CA ARG A 470 -32.41 25.92 -24.57
C ARG A 470 -32.59 25.19 -23.24
N LEU A 471 -32.26 23.90 -23.18
CA LEU A 471 -32.51 23.03 -22.02
C LEU A 471 -31.85 23.53 -20.71
N LYS A 472 -30.79 24.33 -20.78
CA LYS A 472 -30.13 24.89 -19.59
C LYS A 472 -31.02 25.89 -18.81
N ALA A 473 -32.02 26.44 -19.43
CA ALA A 473 -32.98 27.38 -18.79
C ALA A 473 -33.79 26.73 -17.66
N VAL A 474 -33.95 25.37 -17.66
CA VAL A 474 -34.68 24.65 -16.60
C VAL A 474 -34.02 24.79 -15.22
N GLY A 475 -32.71 25.07 -15.16
CA GLY A 475 -31.98 25.28 -13.90
C GLY A 475 -32.59 26.42 -13.03
N GLY A 476 -33.16 27.44 -13.67
CA GLY A 476 -33.87 28.51 -12.96
C GLY A 476 -35.15 28.03 -12.26
N LEU A 477 -35.88 27.09 -12.87
CA LEU A 477 -37.08 26.50 -12.26
C LEU A 477 -36.71 25.55 -11.12
N VAL A 478 -35.64 24.77 -11.29
CA VAL A 478 -35.13 23.90 -10.24
C VAL A 478 -34.72 24.69 -8.99
N GLY A 479 -34.06 25.85 -9.17
CA GLY A 479 -33.71 26.74 -8.06
C GLY A 479 -34.94 27.32 -7.34
N GLN A 480 -35.99 27.66 -8.08
CA GLN A 480 -37.25 28.14 -7.49
C GLN A 480 -38.02 27.01 -6.80
N ALA A 481 -38.05 25.79 -7.37
CA ALA A 481 -38.65 24.61 -6.76
C ALA A 481 -38.02 24.32 -5.39
N LYS A 482 -36.68 24.31 -5.32
CA LYS A 482 -35.96 24.12 -4.05
C LYS A 482 -36.23 25.18 -3.00
N LYS A 483 -36.45 26.45 -3.40
CA LYS A 483 -36.81 27.51 -2.47
C LYS A 483 -38.23 27.33 -1.89
N ARG A 484 -39.19 26.82 -2.69
CA ARG A 484 -40.55 26.56 -2.24
C ARG A 484 -40.68 25.25 -1.43
N ASN A 485 -40.02 24.22 -1.87
CA ASN A 485 -40.01 22.95 -1.16
C ASN A 485 -38.56 22.37 -1.19
N PRO A 486 -37.83 22.48 -0.07
CA PRO A 486 -36.45 21.96 0.03
C PRO A 486 -36.33 20.44 -0.20
N ASN A 487 -37.43 19.70 -0.14
CA ASN A 487 -37.45 18.23 -0.25
C ASN A 487 -37.56 17.72 -1.70
N VAL A 488 -37.72 18.61 -2.70
CA VAL A 488 -37.82 18.18 -4.10
C VAL A 488 -36.50 17.72 -4.65
N ASN A 489 -36.53 16.63 -5.41
CA ASN A 489 -35.36 16.16 -6.15
C ASN A 489 -35.14 17.03 -7.39
N PRO A 490 -33.97 17.71 -7.54
CA PRO A 490 -33.65 18.56 -8.67
C PRO A 490 -33.78 17.89 -10.04
N ALA A 491 -33.29 16.66 -10.14
CA ALA A 491 -33.35 15.89 -11.39
C ALA A 491 -34.79 15.55 -11.77
N ARG A 492 -35.61 15.19 -10.77
CA ARG A 492 -37.03 14.91 -11.00
C ARG A 492 -37.84 16.15 -11.36
N VAL A 493 -37.55 17.28 -10.70
CA VAL A 493 -38.15 18.61 -11.08
C VAL A 493 -37.80 18.92 -12.54
N GLN A 494 -36.53 18.76 -12.92
CA GLN A 494 -36.09 19.00 -14.29
C GLN A 494 -36.83 18.09 -15.29
N GLN A 495 -36.94 16.82 -14.99
CA GLN A 495 -37.64 15.86 -15.85
C GLN A 495 -39.10 16.20 -16.00
N VAL A 496 -39.83 16.41 -14.89
CA VAL A 496 -41.26 16.78 -14.89
C VAL A 496 -41.53 18.11 -15.61
N CYS A 497 -40.65 19.10 -15.41
CA CYS A 497 -40.79 20.39 -16.14
C CYS A 497 -40.61 20.18 -17.65
N LEU A 498 -39.66 19.36 -18.10
CA LEU A 498 -39.46 19.08 -19.53
C LEU A 498 -40.64 18.27 -20.13
N GLU A 499 -41.16 17.29 -19.39
CA GLU A 499 -42.33 16.52 -19.80
C GLU A 499 -43.59 17.45 -19.96
N LEU A 500 -43.81 18.33 -18.97
CA LEU A 500 -44.91 19.28 -19.02
C LEU A 500 -44.78 20.29 -20.16
N VAL A 501 -43.59 20.84 -20.42
CA VAL A 501 -43.35 21.75 -21.55
C VAL A 501 -43.55 21.05 -22.89
N GLY A 502 -43.17 19.78 -23.02
CA GLY A 502 -43.42 18.96 -24.21
C GLY A 502 -44.91 18.65 -24.48
N GLN A 503 -45.76 18.76 -23.44
CA GLN A 503 -47.22 18.58 -23.51
C GLN A 503 -47.97 19.91 -23.72
N MET A 504 -47.29 21.05 -23.63
CA MET A 504 -47.89 22.37 -23.86
C MET A 504 -47.95 22.68 -25.38
N PRO A 505 -49.10 23.11 -25.88
CA PRO A 505 -49.29 23.43 -27.30
C PRO A 505 -48.35 24.51 -27.83
#